data_f3bf04a11fd7250922dbe10a47848367
#
_entry.id   f3bf04a11fd7250922dbe10a47848367
#
_cell.length_a   1.000
_cell.length_b   1.000
_cell.length_c   1.000
_cell.angle_alpha   90.00
_cell.angle_beta   90.00
_cell.angle_gamma   90.00
#
_symmetry.space_group_name_H-M   'P 1'
#
loop_
_entity.id
_entity.type
_entity.pdbx_description
1 polymer ?
#
loop_
_entity_poly.entity_id
_entity_poly.type
_entity_poly.pdbx_seq_one_letter_code
_entity_poly.pdbx_strand_id
1 'polypeptide(L)'
;EGEHTFYFAENAEGDDFVISPRLYNALKTADGTHPLELPDRGRQLLPRLKEAGLVQTSRFVRSNGLINRFILFPISRQSRGSPVCGCINALLPPLAVLVFLLGVWLMQANRVFTGYQFSMPLYYCLIAFSVCFHEWGHFIASRAFGYRVYDVGLILLVVIPIGAYVSYENRQDKRWKRAQLCLAGIEADLLLAGICLVLTALAPNHSLASLLVATANFNVVLAITNLVPISGLDGETALSAILGLDSAANSAKRWVLKSRLRKRLLHHGPRGWLIFVGFLALLLAKWSFYVYMIWEVIQLFS
;
A
#
# COMPACT_ATOMS: atom_id res chain seq x y z
N GLU A 1 25.74 18.33 -34.96
CA GLU A 1 24.51 18.02 -34.21
C GLU A 1 24.98 17.53 -32.84
N GLY A 2 24.89 18.42 -31.80
CA GLY A 2 25.31 18.09 -30.44
C GLY A 2 24.25 17.22 -29.78
N GLU A 3 24.64 16.10 -29.17
CA GLU A 3 23.80 15.31 -28.29
C GLU A 3 23.34 16.18 -27.10
N HIS A 4 22.09 16.59 -27.12
CA HIS A 4 21.49 17.28 -25.99
C HIS A 4 21.11 16.23 -24.93
N THR A 5 21.91 16.11 -23.85
CA THR A 5 21.61 15.28 -22.73
C THR A 5 20.56 15.99 -21.86
N PHE A 6 19.36 15.42 -21.77
CA PHE A 6 18.31 15.88 -20.89
C PHE A 6 18.45 15.21 -19.51
N TYR A 7 18.31 15.99 -18.45
CA TYR A 7 18.29 15.50 -17.07
C TYR A 7 16.86 15.57 -16.55
N PHE A 8 16.41 14.47 -15.96
CA PHE A 8 15.07 14.36 -15.41
C PHE A 8 15.15 14.21 -13.89
N ALA A 9 14.19 14.80 -13.19
CA ALA A 9 13.92 14.56 -11.79
C ALA A 9 12.46 14.13 -11.66
N GLU A 10 12.23 13.02 -10.98
CA GLU A 10 10.90 12.51 -10.67
C GLU A 10 10.56 12.91 -9.23
N ASN A 11 9.33 13.41 -8.99
CA ASN A 11 8.83 13.68 -7.65
C ASN A 11 8.26 12.39 -7.02
N ALA A 12 7.85 12.47 -5.76
CA ALA A 12 7.26 11.33 -5.04
C ALA A 12 5.88 10.92 -5.59
N GLU A 13 5.27 11.73 -6.44
CA GLU A 13 3.97 11.48 -7.09
C GLU A 13 4.11 10.83 -8.47
N GLY A 14 5.36 10.72 -8.96
CA GLY A 14 5.68 10.09 -10.25
C GLY A 14 5.66 11.06 -11.43
N ASP A 15 5.69 12.38 -11.17
CA ASP A 15 5.79 13.38 -12.24
C ASP A 15 7.25 13.63 -12.59
N ASP A 16 7.54 13.64 -13.89
CA ASP A 16 8.86 13.89 -14.44
C ASP A 16 9.07 15.38 -14.78
N PHE A 17 10.18 15.93 -14.31
CA PHE A 17 10.58 17.31 -14.59
C PHE A 17 11.92 17.35 -15.32
N VAL A 18 12.00 18.10 -16.39
CA VAL A 18 13.26 18.39 -17.07
C VAL A 18 14.01 19.46 -16.27
N ILE A 19 15.22 19.14 -15.83
CA ILE A 19 16.03 20.02 -14.99
C ILE A 19 17.40 20.31 -15.61
N SER A 20 18.01 21.41 -15.22
CA SER A 20 19.35 21.75 -15.70
C SER A 20 20.43 20.81 -15.11
N PRO A 21 21.56 20.59 -15.81
CA PRO A 21 22.66 19.75 -15.30
C PRO A 21 23.17 20.20 -13.92
N ARG A 22 23.21 21.50 -13.67
CA ARG A 22 23.64 22.07 -12.38
C ARG A 22 22.67 21.74 -11.26
N LEU A 23 21.37 21.85 -11.54
CA LEU A 23 20.33 21.49 -10.58
C LEU A 23 20.29 19.97 -10.33
N TYR A 24 20.47 19.19 -11.39
CA TYR A 24 20.60 17.73 -11.28
C TYR A 24 21.73 17.33 -10.34
N ASN A 25 22.92 17.92 -10.49
CA ASN A 25 24.05 17.60 -9.62
C ASN A 25 23.80 18.03 -8.17
N ALA A 26 23.20 19.20 -7.95
CA ALA A 26 22.83 19.65 -6.59
C ALA A 26 21.79 18.72 -5.94
N LEU A 27 20.75 18.30 -6.66
CA LEU A 27 19.74 17.36 -6.15
C LEU A 27 20.30 15.95 -5.95
N LYS A 28 21.26 15.52 -6.81
CA LYS A 28 21.89 14.22 -6.69
C LYS A 28 22.71 14.07 -5.40
N THR A 29 23.31 15.14 -4.94
CA THR A 29 24.10 15.18 -3.69
C THR A 29 23.24 15.37 -2.45
N ALA A 30 21.96 15.73 -2.60
CA ALA A 30 21.05 15.91 -1.49
C ALA A 30 20.70 14.54 -0.86
N ASP A 31 21.19 14.28 0.34
CA ASP A 31 21.01 13.03 1.09
C ASP A 31 19.99 13.15 2.24
N GLY A 32 19.42 14.34 2.43
CA GLY A 32 18.48 14.65 3.51
C GLY A 32 19.13 14.90 4.86
N THR A 33 20.46 14.68 4.99
CA THR A 33 21.20 14.89 6.25
C THR A 33 21.92 16.24 6.28
N HIS A 34 22.24 16.79 5.10
CA HIS A 34 22.90 18.08 4.97
C HIS A 34 21.98 19.10 4.31
N PRO A 35 22.15 20.40 4.62
CA PRO A 35 21.42 21.45 3.93
C PRO A 35 21.66 21.36 2.40
N LEU A 36 20.59 21.49 1.63
CA LEU A 36 20.69 21.50 0.17
C LEU A 36 21.44 22.77 -0.29
N GLU A 37 22.67 22.60 -0.78
CA GLU A 37 23.44 23.69 -1.37
C GLU A 37 22.99 23.94 -2.81
N LEU A 38 22.08 24.88 -2.98
CA LEU A 38 21.66 25.34 -4.30
C LEU A 38 22.56 26.49 -4.76
N PRO A 39 22.96 26.53 -6.04
CA PRO A 39 23.57 27.72 -6.64
C PRO A 39 22.68 28.95 -6.39
N ASP A 40 23.25 30.16 -6.33
CA ASP A 40 22.52 31.37 -5.97
C ASP A 40 21.23 31.60 -6.76
N ARG A 41 21.22 31.29 -8.06
CA ARG A 41 20.01 31.26 -8.90
C ARG A 41 19.04 30.13 -8.52
N GLY A 42 19.55 29.03 -7.96
CA GLY A 42 18.75 27.89 -7.52
C GLY A 42 17.93 28.20 -6.25
N ARG A 43 18.41 29.10 -5.38
CA ARG A 43 17.63 29.57 -4.22
C ARG A 43 16.35 30.28 -4.63
N GLN A 44 16.35 31.01 -5.75
CA GLN A 44 15.13 31.65 -6.29
C GLN A 44 14.13 30.60 -6.87
N LEU A 45 14.63 29.40 -7.22
CA LEU A 45 13.79 28.31 -7.70
C LEU A 45 13.21 27.44 -6.56
N LEU A 46 13.68 27.62 -5.32
CA LEU A 46 13.24 26.83 -4.18
C LEU A 46 11.72 26.76 -4.00
N PRO A 47 10.95 27.87 -4.14
CA PRO A 47 9.48 27.80 -4.11
C PRO A 47 8.90 26.87 -5.18
N ARG A 48 9.39 27.01 -6.42
CA ARG A 48 8.95 26.17 -7.54
C ARG A 48 9.33 24.70 -7.37
N LEU A 49 10.53 24.41 -6.83
CA LEU A 49 10.95 23.05 -6.51
C LEU A 49 10.10 22.40 -5.41
N LYS A 50 9.61 23.22 -4.46
CA LYS A 50 8.66 22.79 -3.44
C LYS A 50 7.29 22.50 -4.01
N GLU A 51 6.77 23.40 -4.86
CA GLU A 51 5.49 23.20 -5.57
C GLU A 51 5.52 21.97 -6.48
N ALA A 52 6.66 21.70 -7.13
CA ALA A 52 6.87 20.52 -7.94
C ALA A 52 7.12 19.23 -7.11
N GLY A 53 7.16 19.30 -5.78
CA GLY A 53 7.42 18.15 -4.92
C GLY A 53 8.85 17.58 -5.01
N LEU A 54 9.79 18.30 -5.65
CA LEU A 54 11.19 17.87 -5.83
C LEU A 54 12.06 18.13 -4.60
N VAL A 55 11.66 19.05 -3.73
CA VAL A 55 12.35 19.41 -2.49
C VAL A 55 11.35 19.47 -1.34
N GLN A 56 11.56 18.63 -0.36
CA GLN A 56 10.72 18.56 0.81
C GLN A 56 11.39 19.31 1.97
N THR A 57 10.67 20.26 2.57
CA THR A 57 11.20 21.13 3.65
C THR A 57 10.50 20.93 4.98
N SER A 58 9.41 20.16 5.00
CA SER A 58 8.66 19.88 6.23
C SER A 58 8.26 18.41 6.28
N ARG A 59 8.10 17.90 7.51
CA ARG A 59 7.54 16.55 7.72
C ARG A 59 6.06 16.46 7.38
N PHE A 60 5.39 17.61 7.24
CA PHE A 60 3.99 17.69 6.89
C PHE A 60 3.87 18.05 5.41
N VAL A 61 3.37 17.14 4.60
CA VAL A 61 3.16 17.32 3.17
C VAL A 61 1.67 17.41 2.91
N ARG A 62 1.24 18.57 2.44
CA ARG A 62 -0.15 18.76 2.01
C ARG A 62 -0.30 18.10 0.64
N SER A 63 -1.13 17.06 0.58
CA SER A 63 -1.44 16.38 -0.68
C SER A 63 -2.71 17.00 -1.30
N ASN A 64 -3.82 16.36 -1.33
CA ASN A 64 -5.04 16.86 -1.99
C ASN A 64 -6.06 17.38 -0.97
N GLY A 65 -6.04 18.71 -0.70
CA GLY A 65 -7.08 19.37 0.09
C GLY A 65 -7.18 18.88 1.53
N LEU A 66 -7.98 17.84 1.79
CA LEU A 66 -8.22 17.30 3.13
C LEU A 66 -7.23 16.19 3.54
N ILE A 67 -6.57 15.56 2.57
CA ILE A 67 -5.62 14.48 2.85
C ILE A 67 -4.22 15.05 2.91
N ASN A 68 -3.52 14.75 4.01
CA ASN A 68 -2.16 15.19 4.28
C ASN A 68 -1.30 13.98 4.58
N ARG A 69 0.02 14.09 4.36
CA ARG A 69 1.00 13.09 4.75
C ARG A 69 1.89 13.66 5.84
N PHE A 70 2.14 12.88 6.89
CA PHE A 70 3.07 13.22 7.94
C PHE A 70 4.22 12.21 7.94
N ILE A 71 5.43 12.66 7.65
CA ILE A 71 6.62 11.83 7.60
C ILE A 71 7.12 11.55 9.00
N LEU A 72 7.10 10.28 9.40
CA LEU A 72 7.68 9.84 10.66
C LEU A 72 9.20 9.68 10.52
N PHE A 73 9.62 8.95 9.49
CA PHE A 73 11.02 8.59 9.28
C PHE A 73 11.41 8.79 7.81
N PRO A 74 12.24 9.80 7.48
CA PRO A 74 12.90 9.86 6.19
C PRO A 74 13.97 8.77 6.14
N ILE A 75 14.02 8.00 5.04
CA ILE A 75 14.97 6.90 4.89
C ILE A 75 16.08 7.35 3.94
N SER A 76 17.33 7.22 4.37
CA SER A 76 18.50 7.62 3.58
C SER A 76 18.57 6.86 2.24
N ARG A 77 18.91 7.57 1.17
CA ARG A 77 18.98 7.11 -0.22
C ARG A 77 19.93 5.94 -0.49
N GLN A 78 20.83 5.60 0.43
CA GLN A 78 21.92 4.64 0.18
C GLN A 78 21.56 3.16 0.29
N SER A 79 20.31 2.82 0.53
CA SER A 79 19.99 1.44 0.79
C SER A 79 19.80 0.63 -0.51
N ARG A 80 20.85 -0.05 -0.91
CA ARG A 80 20.75 -1.24 -1.78
C ARG A 80 19.85 -2.28 -1.12
N GLY A 81 19.31 -3.22 -1.91
CA GLY A 81 18.48 -4.31 -1.38
C GLY A 81 19.14 -5.01 -0.18
N SER A 82 18.33 -5.44 0.76
CA SER A 82 18.79 -6.13 1.96
C SER A 82 18.59 -7.65 1.80
N PRO A 83 19.65 -8.48 1.91
CA PRO A 83 19.49 -9.92 1.84
C PRO A 83 18.60 -10.45 2.97
N VAL A 84 18.64 -9.83 4.15
CA VAL A 84 17.75 -10.16 5.27
C VAL A 84 16.28 -9.92 4.89
N CYS A 85 15.96 -8.76 4.29
CA CYS A 85 14.62 -8.50 3.78
C CYS A 85 14.23 -9.51 2.68
N GLY A 86 15.19 -9.94 1.85
CA GLY A 86 14.96 -10.99 0.85
C GLY A 86 14.53 -12.32 1.47
N CYS A 87 15.22 -12.76 2.51
CA CYS A 87 14.83 -13.97 3.25
C CYS A 87 13.47 -13.82 3.92
N ILE A 88 13.21 -12.69 4.59
CA ILE A 88 11.92 -12.44 5.24
C ILE A 88 10.79 -12.43 4.20
N ASN A 89 10.95 -11.71 3.09
CA ASN A 89 9.94 -11.64 2.03
C ASN A 89 9.66 -13.00 1.38
N ALA A 90 10.66 -13.87 1.26
CA ALA A 90 10.46 -15.21 0.72
C ALA A 90 9.72 -16.15 1.70
N LEU A 91 9.91 -15.94 3.00
CA LEU A 91 9.28 -16.74 4.05
C LEU A 91 7.90 -16.20 4.46
N LEU A 92 7.62 -14.94 4.22
CA LEU A 92 6.39 -14.27 4.67
C LEU A 92 5.13 -14.96 4.15
N PRO A 93 4.95 -15.25 2.83
CA PRO A 93 3.74 -15.90 2.33
C PRO A 93 3.47 -17.28 2.95
N PRO A 94 4.41 -18.25 2.91
CA PRO A 94 4.14 -19.58 3.48
C PRO A 94 3.97 -19.51 5.00
N LEU A 95 4.70 -18.66 5.70
CA LEU A 95 4.58 -18.48 7.14
C LEU A 95 3.23 -17.89 7.52
N ALA A 96 2.76 -16.87 6.79
CA ALA A 96 1.45 -16.25 7.01
C ALA A 96 0.33 -17.28 6.90
N VAL A 97 0.32 -18.07 5.83
CA VAL A 97 -0.68 -19.12 5.63
C VAL A 97 -0.59 -20.19 6.73
N LEU A 98 0.61 -20.68 7.03
CA LEU A 98 0.83 -21.74 8.03
C LEU A 98 0.36 -21.29 9.43
N VAL A 99 0.79 -20.10 9.87
CA VAL A 99 0.47 -19.59 11.21
C VAL A 99 -1.02 -19.26 11.31
N PHE A 100 -1.62 -18.74 10.25
CA PHE A 100 -3.06 -18.47 10.20
C PHE A 100 -3.88 -19.76 10.32
N LEU A 101 -3.56 -20.78 9.52
CA LEU A 101 -4.25 -22.08 9.58
C LEU A 101 -4.06 -22.76 10.93
N LEU A 102 -2.85 -22.70 11.52
CA LEU A 102 -2.58 -23.18 12.86
C LEU A 102 -3.44 -22.45 13.91
N GLY A 103 -3.54 -21.13 13.82
CA GLY A 103 -4.36 -20.32 14.71
C GLY A 103 -5.84 -20.69 14.63
N VAL A 104 -6.38 -20.81 13.42
CA VAL A 104 -7.77 -21.25 13.19
C VAL A 104 -8.01 -22.64 13.76
N TRP A 105 -7.08 -23.58 13.53
CA TRP A 105 -7.17 -24.94 14.07
C TRP A 105 -7.16 -24.95 15.61
N LEU A 106 -6.27 -24.19 16.25
CA LEU A 106 -6.20 -24.09 17.70
C LEU A 106 -7.49 -23.48 18.30
N MET A 107 -8.06 -22.46 17.67
CA MET A 107 -9.33 -21.86 18.09
C MET A 107 -10.47 -22.90 18.06
N GLN A 108 -10.56 -23.69 16.99
CA GLN A 108 -11.57 -24.74 16.87
C GLN A 108 -11.34 -25.88 17.87
N ALA A 109 -10.11 -26.35 18.02
CA ALA A 109 -9.76 -27.43 18.93
C ALA A 109 -10.05 -27.09 20.38
N ASN A 110 -9.76 -25.86 20.81
CA ASN A 110 -9.98 -25.40 22.18
C ASN A 110 -11.40 -24.81 22.41
N ARG A 111 -12.25 -24.76 21.38
CA ARG A 111 -13.60 -24.18 21.44
C ARG A 111 -13.62 -22.78 22.09
N VAL A 112 -12.62 -21.96 21.77
CA VAL A 112 -12.50 -20.62 22.33
C VAL A 112 -13.52 -19.71 21.64
N PHE A 113 -14.63 -19.48 22.32
CA PHE A 113 -15.62 -18.47 21.93
C PHE A 113 -15.57 -17.36 22.97
N THR A 114 -15.10 -16.19 22.54
CA THR A 114 -14.99 -15.02 23.42
C THR A 114 -16.02 -13.97 23.02
N GLY A 115 -16.78 -13.46 23.99
CA GLY A 115 -17.51 -12.21 23.81
C GLY A 115 -16.52 -11.03 23.74
N TYR A 116 -16.93 -9.91 23.14
CA TYR A 116 -16.09 -8.71 23.06
C TYR A 116 -16.07 -7.96 24.40
N GLN A 117 -15.16 -8.37 25.30
CA GLN A 117 -14.94 -7.73 26.60
C GLN A 117 -13.47 -7.34 26.73
N PHE A 118 -13.12 -6.16 26.23
CA PHE A 118 -11.75 -5.67 26.27
C PHE A 118 -11.69 -4.13 26.38
N SER A 119 -10.51 -3.63 26.73
CA SER A 119 -10.22 -2.20 26.79
C SER A 119 -10.21 -1.56 25.39
N MET A 120 -11.15 -0.66 25.11
CA MET A 120 -11.22 0.05 23.83
C MET A 120 -9.95 0.83 23.49
N PRO A 121 -9.32 1.60 24.41
CA PRO A 121 -8.05 2.28 24.09
C PRO A 121 -6.95 1.32 23.64
N LEU A 122 -6.84 0.16 24.30
CA LEU A 122 -5.85 -0.85 23.92
C LEU A 122 -6.16 -1.45 22.53
N TYR A 123 -7.44 -1.67 22.24
CA TYR A 123 -7.86 -2.13 20.91
C TYR A 123 -7.49 -1.13 19.81
N TYR A 124 -7.72 0.17 20.02
CA TYR A 124 -7.29 1.19 19.06
C TYR A 124 -5.77 1.23 18.87
N CYS A 125 -4.99 1.01 19.92
CA CYS A 125 -3.54 0.86 19.80
C CYS A 125 -3.14 -0.33 18.93
N LEU A 126 -3.84 -1.47 19.08
CA LEU A 126 -3.60 -2.66 18.26
C LEU A 126 -4.05 -2.48 16.81
N ILE A 127 -5.13 -1.75 16.55
CA ILE A 127 -5.53 -1.35 15.19
C ILE A 127 -4.43 -0.50 14.54
N ALA A 128 -3.94 0.53 15.24
CA ALA A 128 -2.86 1.37 14.73
C ALA A 128 -1.58 0.54 14.47
N PHE A 129 -1.25 -0.38 15.37
CA PHE A 129 -0.14 -1.31 15.18
C PHE A 129 -0.36 -2.21 13.95
N SER A 130 -1.58 -2.74 13.74
CA SER A 130 -1.92 -3.58 12.58
C SER A 130 -1.70 -2.84 11.27
N VAL A 131 -2.17 -1.59 11.17
CA VAL A 131 -1.94 -0.75 9.98
C VAL A 131 -0.44 -0.52 9.74
N CYS A 132 0.33 -0.24 10.78
CA CYS A 132 1.79 -0.10 10.66
C CYS A 132 2.46 -1.42 10.24
N PHE A 133 1.94 -2.55 10.71
CA PHE A 133 2.47 -3.88 10.37
C PHE A 133 2.16 -4.27 8.92
N HIS A 134 1.00 -3.87 8.40
CA HIS A 134 0.67 -3.96 6.98
C HIS A 134 1.70 -3.20 6.13
N GLU A 135 1.96 -1.94 6.44
CA GLU A 135 2.95 -1.12 5.74
C GLU A 135 4.38 -1.67 5.87
N TRP A 136 4.69 -2.32 7.01
CA TRP A 136 5.95 -3.02 7.18
C TRP A 136 6.12 -4.16 6.17
N GLY A 137 5.05 -4.87 5.80
CA GLY A 137 5.08 -5.86 4.71
C GLY A 137 5.56 -5.25 3.40
N HIS A 138 5.00 -4.11 2.97
CA HIS A 138 5.42 -3.37 1.79
C HIS A 138 6.87 -2.88 1.88
N PHE A 139 7.27 -2.41 3.06
CA PHE A 139 8.66 -1.99 3.32
C PHE A 139 9.64 -3.15 3.11
N ILE A 140 9.37 -4.32 3.70
CA ILE A 140 10.23 -5.51 3.56
C ILE A 140 10.32 -5.95 2.10
N ALA A 141 9.20 -6.03 1.39
CA ALA A 141 9.17 -6.41 -0.02
C ALA A 141 9.93 -5.40 -0.90
N SER A 142 9.75 -4.09 -0.66
CA SER A 142 10.48 -3.04 -1.36
C SER A 142 11.99 -3.22 -1.20
N ARG A 143 12.44 -3.46 0.02
CA ARG A 143 13.86 -3.67 0.35
C ARG A 143 14.39 -4.98 -0.20
N ALA A 144 13.58 -6.04 -0.20
CA ALA A 144 13.93 -7.34 -0.77
C ALA A 144 14.19 -7.25 -2.28
N PHE A 145 13.39 -6.47 -2.99
CA PHE A 145 13.54 -6.27 -4.44
C PHE A 145 14.52 -5.17 -4.83
N GLY A 146 15.15 -4.51 -3.86
CA GLY A 146 16.15 -3.47 -4.10
C GLY A 146 15.55 -2.12 -4.51
N TYR A 147 14.24 -1.89 -4.23
CA TYR A 147 13.62 -0.58 -4.42
C TYR A 147 14.14 0.40 -3.37
N ARG A 148 14.24 1.66 -3.76
CA ARG A 148 14.51 2.74 -2.82
C ARG A 148 13.22 3.02 -2.04
N VAL A 149 13.34 3.07 -0.72
CA VAL A 149 12.28 3.57 0.14
C VAL A 149 12.64 5.00 0.51
N TYR A 150 11.73 5.93 0.30
CA TYR A 150 11.98 7.36 0.53
C TYR A 150 11.62 7.77 1.95
N ASP A 151 10.43 7.39 2.38
CA ASP A 151 9.92 7.72 3.72
C ASP A 151 8.83 6.76 4.16
N VAL A 152 8.58 6.78 5.45
CA VAL A 152 7.47 6.06 6.11
C VAL A 152 6.72 7.07 6.95
N GLY A 153 5.41 7.06 6.90
CA GLY A 153 4.63 8.06 7.61
C GLY A 153 3.16 7.68 7.80
N LEU A 154 2.40 8.70 8.22
CA LEU A 154 0.97 8.60 8.45
C LEU A 154 0.20 9.39 7.39
N ILE A 155 -0.93 8.84 6.98
CA ILE A 155 -1.93 9.54 6.20
C ILE A 155 -2.90 10.19 7.18
N LEU A 156 -3.08 11.50 7.04
CA LEU A 156 -3.94 12.29 7.90
C LEU A 156 -5.13 12.82 7.11
N LEU A 157 -6.33 12.66 7.64
CA LEU A 157 -7.49 13.43 7.23
C LEU A 157 -7.51 14.71 8.05
N VAL A 158 -7.13 15.82 7.44
CA VAL A 158 -6.82 17.10 8.11
C VAL A 158 -5.66 16.90 9.10
N VAL A 159 -5.93 16.47 10.32
CA VAL A 159 -4.94 16.16 11.38
C VAL A 159 -5.17 14.79 12.04
N ILE A 160 -6.26 14.10 11.67
CA ILE A 160 -6.63 12.81 12.26
C ILE A 160 -5.91 11.70 11.48
N PRO A 161 -5.11 10.85 12.11
CA PRO A 161 -4.46 9.74 11.44
C PRO A 161 -5.50 8.70 11.01
N ILE A 162 -5.57 8.46 9.70
CA ILE A 162 -6.49 7.49 9.08
C ILE A 162 -5.78 6.30 8.46
N GLY A 163 -4.46 6.35 8.37
CA GLY A 163 -3.66 5.27 7.80
C GLY A 163 -2.17 5.51 7.97
N ALA A 164 -1.38 4.54 7.54
CA ALA A 164 0.06 4.66 7.37
C ALA A 164 0.41 4.52 5.89
N TYR A 165 1.66 4.77 5.53
CA TYR A 165 2.16 4.57 4.18
C TYR A 165 3.65 4.34 4.17
N VAL A 166 4.12 3.63 3.16
CA VAL A 166 5.53 3.51 2.77
C VAL A 166 5.68 4.07 1.36
N SER A 167 6.52 5.09 1.22
CA SER A 167 6.84 5.68 -0.08
C SER A 167 8.06 5.00 -0.67
N TYR A 168 7.95 4.43 -1.86
CA TYR A 168 9.02 3.71 -2.53
C TYR A 168 9.10 4.05 -4.02
N GLU A 169 10.26 3.76 -4.62
CA GLU A 169 10.54 4.01 -6.03
C GLU A 169 9.53 3.29 -6.94
N ASN A 170 8.85 4.06 -7.81
CA ASN A 170 7.98 3.48 -8.83
C ASN A 170 8.84 2.97 -9.99
N ARG A 171 9.17 1.68 -9.97
CA ARG A 171 10.04 1.06 -10.94
C ARG A 171 9.25 0.14 -11.86
N GLN A 172 9.48 0.25 -13.16
CA GLN A 172 8.92 -0.67 -14.14
C GLN A 172 9.72 -1.99 -14.15
N ASP A 173 9.43 -2.83 -13.16
CA ASP A 173 10.08 -4.13 -12.98
C ASP A 173 9.19 -5.29 -13.47
N LYS A 174 9.68 -6.52 -13.31
CA LYS A 174 8.92 -7.74 -13.67
C LYS A 174 7.56 -7.76 -12.96
N ARG A 175 6.51 -8.10 -13.69
CA ARG A 175 5.12 -8.10 -13.20
C ARG A 175 4.93 -8.80 -11.87
N TRP A 176 5.59 -9.96 -11.68
CA TRP A 176 5.47 -10.72 -10.45
C TRP A 176 6.07 -10.00 -9.22
N LYS A 177 7.19 -9.24 -9.39
CA LYS A 177 7.77 -8.45 -8.30
C LYS A 177 6.84 -7.35 -7.86
N ARG A 178 6.21 -6.67 -8.82
CA ARG A 178 5.21 -5.62 -8.54
C ARG A 178 3.99 -6.20 -7.83
N ALA A 179 3.50 -7.35 -8.29
CA ALA A 179 2.38 -8.04 -7.65
C ALA A 179 2.75 -8.47 -6.21
N GLN A 180 3.91 -9.10 -6.02
CA GLN A 180 4.38 -9.51 -4.69
C GLN A 180 4.56 -8.32 -3.75
N LEU A 181 5.08 -7.19 -4.25
CA LEU A 181 5.20 -5.96 -3.48
C LEU A 181 3.85 -5.51 -2.91
N CYS A 182 2.80 -5.54 -3.74
CA CYS A 182 1.46 -5.16 -3.31
C CYS A 182 0.81 -6.19 -2.38
N LEU A 183 1.09 -7.48 -2.57
CA LEU A 183 0.54 -8.53 -1.72
C LEU A 183 1.22 -8.63 -0.35
N ALA A 184 2.42 -8.09 -0.20
CA ALA A 184 3.20 -8.22 1.03
C ALA A 184 2.53 -7.60 2.26
N GLY A 185 1.75 -6.51 2.10
CA GLY A 185 0.91 -5.96 3.17
C GLY A 185 -0.17 -6.93 3.61
N ILE A 186 -0.87 -7.54 2.65
CA ILE A 186 -1.92 -8.54 2.89
C ILE A 186 -1.35 -9.79 3.58
N GLU A 187 -0.16 -10.23 3.17
CA GLU A 187 0.55 -11.35 3.80
C GLU A 187 0.95 -11.02 5.25
N ALA A 188 1.37 -9.79 5.51
CA ALA A 188 1.66 -9.31 6.87
C ALA A 188 0.40 -9.31 7.74
N ASP A 189 -0.72 -8.81 7.23
CA ASP A 189 -2.01 -8.85 7.94
C ASP A 189 -2.40 -10.28 8.30
N LEU A 190 -2.30 -11.21 7.33
CA LEU A 190 -2.65 -12.61 7.55
C LEU A 190 -1.73 -13.26 8.60
N LEU A 191 -0.43 -12.94 8.58
CA LEU A 191 0.52 -13.39 9.59
C LEU A 191 0.14 -12.88 10.98
N LEU A 192 -0.15 -11.59 11.10
CA LEU A 192 -0.52 -10.98 12.38
C LEU A 192 -1.84 -11.55 12.91
N ALA A 193 -2.83 -11.74 12.04
CA ALA A 193 -4.08 -12.42 12.39
C ALA A 193 -3.80 -13.82 12.96
N GLY A 194 -2.98 -14.61 12.27
CA GLY A 194 -2.59 -15.95 12.71
C GLY A 194 -1.87 -15.95 14.06
N ILE A 195 -0.92 -15.03 14.26
CA ILE A 195 -0.22 -14.87 15.55
C ILE A 195 -1.23 -14.56 16.67
N CYS A 196 -2.15 -13.62 16.44
CA CYS A 196 -3.19 -13.29 17.42
C CYS A 196 -4.07 -14.50 17.76
N LEU A 197 -4.48 -15.30 16.76
CA LEU A 197 -5.28 -16.51 16.98
C LEU A 197 -4.50 -17.59 17.77
N VAL A 198 -3.22 -17.80 17.47
CA VAL A 198 -2.36 -18.72 18.23
C VAL A 198 -2.22 -18.24 19.68
N LEU A 199 -1.95 -16.95 19.89
CA LEU A 199 -1.82 -16.38 21.23
C LEU A 199 -3.13 -16.41 22.02
N THR A 200 -4.28 -16.38 21.35
CA THR A 200 -5.60 -16.54 22.00
C THR A 200 -5.71 -17.89 22.72
N ALA A 201 -5.17 -18.96 22.14
CA ALA A 201 -5.17 -20.27 22.77
C ALA A 201 -4.30 -20.35 24.04
N LEU A 202 -3.38 -19.41 24.22
CA LEU A 202 -2.47 -19.30 25.36
C LEU A 202 -2.87 -18.18 26.32
N ALA A 203 -3.97 -17.45 26.04
CA ALA A 203 -4.36 -16.28 26.81
C ALA A 203 -4.82 -16.66 28.22
N PRO A 204 -4.27 -16.02 29.28
CA PRO A 204 -4.56 -16.37 30.68
C PRO A 204 -5.96 -15.95 31.14
N ASN A 205 -6.62 -15.06 30.41
CA ASN A 205 -7.94 -14.53 30.76
C ASN A 205 -8.77 -14.17 29.54
N HIS A 206 -10.09 -14.07 29.75
CA HIS A 206 -11.06 -13.76 28.68
C HIS A 206 -10.87 -12.40 28.02
N SER A 207 -10.46 -11.39 28.78
CA SER A 207 -10.27 -10.03 28.23
C SER A 207 -9.15 -10.00 27.20
N LEU A 208 -8.01 -10.63 27.50
CA LEU A 208 -6.90 -10.75 26.54
C LEU A 208 -7.28 -11.61 25.35
N ALA A 209 -7.94 -12.74 25.58
CA ALA A 209 -8.42 -13.60 24.49
C ALA A 209 -9.36 -12.84 23.54
N SER A 210 -10.34 -12.12 24.10
CA SER A 210 -11.28 -11.28 23.31
C SER A 210 -10.58 -10.20 22.50
N LEU A 211 -9.58 -9.54 23.10
CA LEU A 211 -8.78 -8.51 22.44
C LEU A 211 -7.98 -9.08 21.26
N LEU A 212 -7.35 -10.23 21.46
CA LEU A 212 -6.58 -10.92 20.41
C LEU A 212 -7.48 -11.38 19.27
N VAL A 213 -8.65 -11.94 19.56
CA VAL A 213 -9.63 -12.34 18.53
C VAL A 213 -10.13 -11.11 17.76
N ALA A 214 -10.46 -10.02 18.46
CA ALA A 214 -10.89 -8.78 17.80
C ALA A 214 -9.80 -8.23 16.88
N THR A 215 -8.53 -8.28 17.33
CA THR A 215 -7.37 -7.85 16.52
C THR A 215 -7.16 -8.78 15.33
N ALA A 216 -7.30 -10.08 15.48
CA ALA A 216 -7.23 -11.03 14.39
C ALA A 216 -8.31 -10.76 13.34
N ASN A 217 -9.57 -10.57 13.79
CA ASN A 217 -10.69 -10.24 12.90
C ASN A 217 -10.44 -8.94 12.14
N PHE A 218 -9.91 -7.90 12.80
CA PHE A 218 -9.54 -6.65 12.15
C PHE A 218 -8.51 -6.88 11.02
N ASN A 219 -7.45 -7.65 11.29
CA ASN A 219 -6.41 -7.94 10.29
C ASN A 219 -6.94 -8.78 9.13
N VAL A 220 -7.84 -9.73 9.37
CA VAL A 220 -8.50 -10.50 8.30
C VAL A 220 -9.36 -9.56 7.44
N VAL A 221 -10.15 -8.68 8.05
CA VAL A 221 -10.94 -7.68 7.32
C VAL A 221 -10.04 -6.74 6.53
N LEU A 222 -8.93 -6.28 7.12
CA LEU A 222 -7.95 -5.42 6.46
C LEU A 222 -7.33 -6.13 5.24
N ALA A 223 -6.91 -7.39 5.38
CA ALA A 223 -6.38 -8.20 4.29
C ALA A 223 -7.40 -8.40 3.16
N ILE A 224 -8.64 -8.77 3.50
CA ILE A 224 -9.71 -8.94 2.50
C ILE A 224 -10.02 -7.62 1.80
N THR A 225 -10.12 -6.52 2.55
CA THR A 225 -10.39 -5.20 1.99
C THR A 225 -9.29 -4.79 1.00
N ASN A 226 -8.02 -4.95 1.39
CA ASN A 226 -6.89 -4.63 0.52
C ASN A 226 -6.76 -5.59 -0.68
N LEU A 227 -7.30 -6.81 -0.60
CA LEU A 227 -7.33 -7.74 -1.74
C LEU A 227 -8.37 -7.34 -2.79
N VAL A 228 -9.39 -6.54 -2.43
CA VAL A 228 -10.43 -6.12 -3.37
C VAL A 228 -9.81 -5.24 -4.48
N PRO A 229 -10.11 -5.51 -5.77
CA PRO A 229 -9.50 -4.78 -6.89
C PRO A 229 -10.16 -3.41 -7.13
N ILE A 230 -10.06 -2.53 -6.12
CA ILE A 230 -10.56 -1.15 -6.15
C ILE A 230 -9.35 -0.21 -6.20
N SER A 231 -9.47 0.83 -7.02
CA SER A 231 -8.44 1.86 -7.18
C SER A 231 -8.02 2.46 -5.83
N GLY A 232 -6.75 2.40 -5.54
CA GLY A 232 -6.17 2.85 -4.27
C GLY A 232 -5.92 1.74 -3.25
N LEU A 233 -6.30 0.48 -3.54
CA LEU A 233 -6.00 -0.68 -2.72
C LEU A 233 -4.96 -1.58 -3.39
N ASP A 234 -4.28 -2.39 -2.61
CA ASP A 234 -3.19 -3.24 -3.06
C ASP A 234 -3.61 -4.29 -4.09
N GLY A 235 -4.81 -4.86 -3.92
CA GLY A 235 -5.37 -5.85 -4.83
C GLY A 235 -5.56 -5.33 -6.26
N GLU A 236 -5.94 -4.06 -6.42
CA GLU A 236 -6.03 -3.44 -7.75
C GLU A 236 -4.65 -3.30 -8.37
N THR A 237 -3.67 -2.83 -7.60
CA THR A 237 -2.30 -2.64 -8.06
C THR A 237 -1.63 -3.98 -8.37
N ALA A 238 -1.83 -5.01 -7.54
CA ALA A 238 -1.35 -6.37 -7.78
C ALA A 238 -1.97 -6.97 -9.06
N LEU A 239 -3.28 -6.85 -9.21
CA LEU A 239 -4.00 -7.34 -10.40
C LEU A 239 -3.55 -6.60 -11.66
N SER A 240 -3.37 -5.28 -11.58
CA SER A 240 -2.86 -4.46 -12.67
C SER A 240 -1.46 -4.92 -13.11
N ALA A 241 -0.59 -5.19 -12.14
CA ALA A 241 0.75 -5.71 -12.38
C ALA A 241 0.72 -7.08 -13.06
N ILE A 242 -0.11 -8.01 -12.58
CA ILE A 242 -0.26 -9.37 -13.16
C ILE A 242 -0.77 -9.30 -14.61
N LEU A 243 -1.80 -8.48 -14.84
CA LEU A 243 -2.38 -8.32 -16.17
C LEU A 243 -1.52 -7.46 -17.12
N GLY A 244 -0.52 -6.76 -16.60
CA GLY A 244 0.31 -5.83 -17.37
C GLY A 244 -0.46 -4.59 -17.83
N LEU A 245 -1.37 -4.13 -16.97
CA LEU A 245 -2.19 -2.94 -17.19
C LEU A 245 -1.68 -1.80 -16.29
N ASP A 246 -1.86 -0.55 -16.72
CA ASP A 246 -1.58 0.61 -15.86
C ASP A 246 -2.57 0.68 -14.71
N SER A 247 -3.83 0.37 -14.97
CA SER A 247 -4.90 0.23 -13.96
C SER A 247 -5.95 -0.75 -14.47
N ALA A 248 -6.17 -1.85 -13.73
CA ALA A 248 -7.19 -2.83 -14.03
C ALA A 248 -8.60 -2.24 -13.91
N ALA A 249 -8.85 -1.42 -12.88
CA ALA A 249 -10.13 -0.76 -12.65
C ALA A 249 -10.49 0.22 -13.78
N ASN A 250 -9.55 1.06 -14.21
CA ASN A 250 -9.77 2.00 -15.30
C ASN A 250 -9.92 1.28 -16.65
N SER A 251 -9.16 0.21 -16.88
CA SER A 251 -9.27 -0.64 -18.05
C SER A 251 -10.63 -1.31 -18.10
N ALA A 252 -11.09 -1.90 -17.00
CA ALA A 252 -12.44 -2.49 -16.90
C ALA A 252 -13.53 -1.45 -17.22
N LYS A 253 -13.46 -0.25 -16.63
CA LYS A 253 -14.40 0.84 -16.93
C LYS A 253 -14.41 1.20 -18.41
N ARG A 254 -13.24 1.33 -19.06
CA ARG A 254 -13.14 1.65 -20.49
C ARG A 254 -13.74 0.56 -21.37
N TRP A 255 -13.38 -0.71 -21.12
CA TRP A 255 -13.78 -1.84 -21.96
C TRP A 255 -15.26 -2.21 -21.80
N VAL A 256 -15.82 -2.05 -20.61
CA VAL A 256 -17.23 -2.35 -20.36
C VAL A 256 -18.15 -1.20 -20.81
N LEU A 257 -17.84 0.05 -20.45
CA LEU A 257 -18.75 1.18 -20.70
C LEU A 257 -18.65 1.75 -22.11
N LYS A 258 -17.47 1.76 -22.76
CA LYS A 258 -17.33 2.29 -24.12
C LYS A 258 -17.79 1.26 -25.16
N SER A 259 -18.92 1.52 -25.80
CA SER A 259 -19.57 0.61 -26.74
C SER A 259 -18.66 0.14 -27.89
N ARG A 260 -17.83 1.03 -28.45
CA ARG A 260 -16.87 0.69 -29.52
C ARG A 260 -15.82 -0.34 -29.06
N LEU A 261 -15.25 -0.16 -27.85
CA LEU A 261 -14.24 -1.05 -27.29
C LEU A 261 -14.87 -2.39 -26.92
N ARG A 262 -16.06 -2.37 -26.31
CA ARG A 262 -16.82 -3.59 -25.97
C ARG A 262 -17.10 -4.44 -27.21
N LYS A 263 -17.63 -3.85 -28.30
CA LYS A 263 -17.86 -4.56 -29.54
C LYS A 263 -16.57 -5.18 -30.10
N ARG A 264 -15.46 -4.43 -30.09
CA ARG A 264 -14.16 -4.93 -30.55
C ARG A 264 -13.69 -6.10 -29.70
N LEU A 265 -13.84 -6.04 -28.36
CA LEU A 265 -13.47 -7.12 -27.45
C LEU A 265 -14.31 -8.37 -27.71
N LEU A 266 -15.62 -8.25 -27.82
CA LEU A 266 -16.55 -9.35 -28.04
C LEU A 266 -16.37 -10.02 -29.41
N HIS A 267 -15.82 -9.29 -30.38
CA HIS A 267 -15.53 -9.84 -31.72
C HIS A 267 -14.36 -10.84 -31.72
N HIS A 268 -13.55 -10.89 -30.65
CA HIS A 268 -12.50 -11.89 -30.47
C HIS A 268 -12.98 -13.27 -29.99
N GLY A 269 -14.31 -13.53 -30.09
CA GLY A 269 -14.89 -14.84 -29.76
C GLY A 269 -14.85 -15.16 -28.26
N PRO A 270 -14.72 -16.47 -27.89
CA PRO A 270 -14.81 -16.92 -26.49
C PRO A 270 -13.81 -16.24 -25.55
N ARG A 271 -12.60 -15.96 -26.03
CA ARG A 271 -11.57 -15.25 -25.24
C ARG A 271 -11.99 -13.80 -24.93
N GLY A 272 -12.58 -13.09 -25.91
CA GLY A 272 -13.10 -11.76 -25.71
C GLY A 272 -14.25 -11.71 -24.72
N TRP A 273 -15.12 -12.70 -24.75
CA TRP A 273 -16.19 -12.88 -23.78
C TRP A 273 -15.68 -13.13 -22.36
N LEU A 274 -14.67 -13.99 -22.20
CA LEU A 274 -14.07 -14.27 -20.90
C LEU A 274 -13.45 -13.00 -20.27
N ILE A 275 -12.72 -12.22 -21.07
CA ILE A 275 -12.14 -10.94 -20.63
C ILE A 275 -13.24 -9.94 -20.25
N PHE A 276 -14.30 -9.86 -21.06
CA PHE A 276 -15.45 -8.98 -20.79
C PHE A 276 -16.14 -9.33 -19.47
N VAL A 277 -16.42 -10.62 -19.24
CA VAL A 277 -17.02 -11.10 -18.00
C VAL A 277 -16.11 -10.82 -16.80
N GLY A 278 -14.80 -11.01 -16.96
CA GLY A 278 -13.82 -10.66 -15.92
C GLY A 278 -13.84 -9.16 -15.58
N PHE A 279 -13.85 -8.28 -16.57
CA PHE A 279 -13.96 -6.83 -16.35
C PHE A 279 -15.32 -6.42 -15.75
N LEU A 280 -16.41 -7.07 -16.15
CA LEU A 280 -17.72 -6.84 -15.56
C LEU A 280 -17.74 -7.27 -14.09
N ALA A 281 -17.18 -8.43 -13.77
CA ALA A 281 -17.06 -8.92 -12.40
C ALA A 281 -16.25 -7.96 -11.51
N LEU A 282 -15.14 -7.39 -12.01
CA LEU A 282 -14.36 -6.37 -11.32
C LEU A 282 -15.18 -5.11 -10.98
N LEU A 283 -15.99 -4.64 -11.95
CA LEU A 283 -16.85 -3.48 -11.72
C LEU A 283 -17.96 -3.80 -10.72
N LEU A 284 -18.57 -4.97 -10.80
CA LEU A 284 -19.60 -5.40 -9.85
C LEU A 284 -19.02 -5.54 -8.44
N ALA A 285 -17.84 -6.18 -8.29
CA ALA A 285 -17.16 -6.28 -7.00
C ALA A 285 -16.89 -4.91 -6.38
N LYS A 286 -16.41 -3.95 -7.19
CA LYS A 286 -16.20 -2.57 -6.75
C LYS A 286 -17.49 -1.92 -6.24
N TRP A 287 -18.59 -2.03 -6.98
CA TRP A 287 -19.86 -1.42 -6.59
C TRP A 287 -20.47 -2.11 -5.37
N SER A 288 -20.39 -3.45 -5.31
CA SER A 288 -20.85 -4.22 -4.15
C SER A 288 -20.10 -3.81 -2.87
N PHE A 289 -18.79 -3.59 -2.99
CA PHE A 289 -17.99 -3.12 -1.86
C PHE A 289 -18.43 -1.72 -1.39
N TYR A 290 -18.65 -0.78 -2.29
CA TYR A 290 -19.14 0.55 -1.89
C TYR A 290 -20.53 0.51 -1.25
N VAL A 291 -21.44 -0.31 -1.80
CA VAL A 291 -22.78 -0.50 -1.21
C VAL A 291 -22.66 -1.09 0.20
N TYR A 292 -21.81 -2.09 0.37
CA TYR A 292 -21.53 -2.69 1.68
C TYR A 292 -20.98 -1.66 2.67
N MET A 293 -19.97 -0.88 2.27
CA MET A 293 -19.40 0.17 3.13
C MET A 293 -20.43 1.23 3.53
N ILE A 294 -21.30 1.65 2.59
CA ILE A 294 -22.38 2.59 2.90
C ILE A 294 -23.37 1.97 3.89
N TRP A 295 -23.72 0.70 3.69
CA TRP A 295 -24.60 -0.04 4.59
C TRP A 295 -24.04 -0.11 6.01
N GLU A 296 -22.76 -0.47 6.17
CA GLU A 296 -22.08 -0.50 7.48
C GLU A 296 -22.09 0.86 8.16
N VAL A 297 -21.83 1.93 7.41
CA VAL A 297 -21.89 3.30 7.95
C VAL A 297 -23.31 3.64 8.42
N ILE A 298 -24.35 3.27 7.66
CA ILE A 298 -25.75 3.51 8.08
C ILE A 298 -26.06 2.75 9.36
N GLN A 299 -25.60 1.51 9.49
CA GLN A 299 -25.83 0.69 10.70
C GLN A 299 -25.13 1.27 11.96
N LEU A 300 -24.04 2.01 11.80
CA LEU A 300 -23.36 2.68 12.92
C LEU A 300 -24.17 3.85 13.50
N PHE A 301 -25.12 4.43 12.71
CA PHE A 301 -25.93 5.57 13.12
C PHE A 301 -27.40 5.23 13.37
N SER A 302 -27.80 3.96 13.18
CA SER A 302 -29.12 3.44 13.49
C SER A 302 -29.14 2.69 14.83
#